data_fefa84b598b050ca318e28b05c2fc3fb
#
_entry.id   fefa84b598b050ca318e28b05c2fc3fb
#
_cell.length_a   1.000
_cell.length_b   1.000
_cell.length_c   1.000
_cell.angle_alpha   90.00
_cell.angle_beta   90.00
_cell.angle_gamma   90.00
#
_symmetry.space_group_name_H-M   'P 1'
#
loop_
_entity.id
_entity.type
_entity.pdbx_description
1 polymer ?
#
loop_
_entity_poly.entity_id
_entity_poly.type
_entity_poly.pdbx_seq_one_letter_code
_entity_poly.pdbx_strand_id
1 'polypeptide(L)'
;KNKPDYLVLIGSIAFTLRDRIQKEWGDIPMILIANEDTYAPREYYFTGRSINMADNKVAPLNDIREQYNFTFIETPDMYKETIDMMIRMLPQMKRIIFAADELYQNQRLDRLIHSYIASEYPNIEYERLVGKEENSKQLQEYLLTDDPTTSILFSTWFYERKNLFGSPTLISGDFQLVASSPQPVFALRGAYINKAGFIGGYFYDQAELEKSLTDIIGQMLQGKKLRDIPFVYSKKSYPLVNYAQLKLDGLDADFVRQVKDVIER
;
A
#
# COMPACT_ATOMS: atom_id res chain seq x y z
N LYS A 1 -27.40 18.93 -10.32
CA LYS A 1 -26.71 18.28 -9.16
C LYS A 1 -26.20 19.38 -8.24
N ASN A 2 -26.34 19.21 -6.93
CA ASN A 2 -25.81 20.18 -5.98
C ASN A 2 -24.27 20.12 -6.05
N LYS A 3 -23.63 21.28 -6.18
CA LYS A 3 -22.18 21.40 -6.10
C LYS A 3 -21.76 21.16 -4.64
N PRO A 4 -20.80 20.27 -4.35
CA PRO A 4 -20.26 20.12 -3.00
C PRO A 4 -19.38 21.33 -2.63
N ASP A 5 -19.23 21.58 -1.33
CA ASP A 5 -18.38 22.65 -0.83
C ASP A 5 -16.90 22.32 -0.98
N TYR A 6 -16.52 21.04 -0.81
CA TYR A 6 -15.19 20.49 -1.01
C TYR A 6 -15.26 18.98 -1.29
N LEU A 7 -14.15 18.40 -1.72
CA LEU A 7 -14.01 16.97 -1.96
C LEU A 7 -12.80 16.40 -1.18
N VAL A 8 -12.99 15.22 -0.62
CA VAL A 8 -11.88 14.38 -0.12
C VAL A 8 -11.71 13.23 -1.12
N LEU A 9 -10.54 13.19 -1.76
CA LEU A 9 -10.17 12.19 -2.76
C LEU A 9 -9.24 11.17 -2.09
N ILE A 10 -9.63 9.91 -2.05
CA ILE A 10 -8.85 8.84 -1.42
C ILE A 10 -8.21 7.97 -2.51
N GLY A 11 -6.88 7.89 -2.47
CA GLY A 11 -6.05 7.18 -3.43
C GLY A 11 -5.73 8.01 -4.68
N SER A 12 -4.52 7.82 -5.22
CA SER A 12 -4.03 8.53 -6.40
C SER A 12 -4.94 8.36 -7.63
N ILE A 13 -5.63 7.22 -7.73
CA ILE A 13 -6.61 6.96 -8.80
C ILE A 13 -7.77 7.97 -8.78
N ALA A 14 -8.26 8.39 -7.60
CA ALA A 14 -9.33 9.36 -7.49
C ALA A 14 -8.92 10.73 -8.05
N PHE A 15 -7.65 11.09 -7.91
CA PHE A 15 -7.10 12.34 -8.43
C PHE A 15 -7.04 12.40 -9.96
N THR A 16 -7.15 11.27 -10.65
CA THR A 16 -7.28 11.24 -12.12
C THR A 16 -8.58 11.90 -12.62
N LEU A 17 -9.54 12.15 -11.73
CA LEU A 17 -10.80 12.82 -12.04
C LEU A 17 -10.73 14.36 -11.95
N ARG A 18 -9.60 14.94 -11.52
CA ARG A 18 -9.44 16.37 -11.25
C ARG A 18 -9.91 17.29 -12.40
N ASP A 19 -9.54 16.97 -13.65
CA ASP A 19 -9.95 17.76 -14.83
C ASP A 19 -11.46 17.76 -15.01
N ARG A 20 -12.10 16.60 -14.83
CA ARG A 20 -13.54 16.46 -14.90
C ARG A 20 -14.23 17.21 -13.76
N ILE A 21 -13.69 17.12 -12.55
CA ILE A 21 -14.17 17.83 -11.36
C ILE A 21 -14.12 19.34 -11.61
N GLN A 22 -12.99 19.85 -12.09
CA GLN A 22 -12.82 21.27 -12.38
C GLN A 22 -13.77 21.74 -13.50
N LYS A 23 -13.96 20.94 -14.54
CA LYS A 23 -14.89 21.25 -15.63
C LYS A 23 -16.35 21.30 -15.14
N GLU A 24 -16.74 20.42 -14.23
CA GLU A 24 -18.15 20.30 -13.76
C GLU A 24 -18.47 21.31 -12.65
N TRP A 25 -17.51 21.59 -11.75
CA TRP A 25 -17.74 22.38 -10.53
C TRP A 25 -16.83 23.59 -10.35
N GLY A 26 -15.91 23.85 -11.28
CA GLY A 26 -14.95 24.96 -11.22
C GLY A 26 -13.81 24.71 -10.22
N ASP A 27 -13.32 25.77 -9.59
CA ASP A 27 -12.20 25.75 -8.63
C ASP A 27 -12.66 25.22 -7.23
N ILE A 28 -13.20 23.99 -7.22
CA ILE A 28 -13.63 23.34 -5.98
C ILE A 28 -12.42 22.91 -5.15
N PRO A 29 -12.45 23.12 -3.81
CA PRO A 29 -11.40 22.63 -2.93
C PRO A 29 -11.32 21.10 -2.92
N MET A 30 -10.12 20.52 -3.07
CA MET A 30 -9.88 19.08 -3.04
C MET A 30 -8.79 18.72 -2.02
N ILE A 31 -9.04 17.77 -1.13
CA ILE A 31 -8.03 17.20 -0.24
C ILE A 31 -7.70 15.81 -0.78
N LEU A 32 -6.48 15.62 -1.26
CA LEU A 32 -6.02 14.32 -1.74
C LEU A 32 -5.33 13.57 -0.59
N ILE A 33 -5.79 12.36 -0.32
CA ILE A 33 -5.16 11.41 0.61
C ILE A 33 -4.61 10.26 -0.23
N ALA A 34 -3.30 10.13 -0.34
CA ALA A 34 -2.67 9.09 -1.14
C ALA A 34 -1.29 8.69 -0.61
N ASN A 35 -0.74 7.61 -1.15
CA ASN A 35 0.53 7.05 -0.69
C ASN A 35 1.77 7.70 -1.31
N GLU A 36 1.60 8.67 -2.20
CA GLU A 36 2.70 9.36 -2.88
C GLU A 36 2.29 10.78 -3.31
N ASP A 37 3.25 11.68 -3.36
CA ASP A 37 3.10 13.06 -3.81
C ASP A 37 3.32 13.23 -5.33
N THR A 38 3.07 12.16 -6.08
CA THR A 38 3.13 12.13 -7.53
C THR A 38 1.79 11.74 -8.13
N TYR A 39 1.60 12.07 -9.40
CA TYR A 39 0.46 11.59 -10.17
C TYR A 39 0.92 10.95 -11.48
N ALA A 40 0.17 9.95 -11.91
CA ALA A 40 0.38 9.24 -13.16
C ALA A 40 -0.82 9.44 -14.10
N PRO A 41 -0.66 9.17 -15.41
CA PRO A 41 -1.76 9.12 -16.35
C PRO A 41 -2.85 8.15 -15.89
N ARG A 42 -4.10 8.49 -16.20
CA ARG A 42 -5.27 7.69 -15.78
C ARG A 42 -5.18 6.23 -16.23
N GLU A 43 -4.68 6.00 -17.42
CA GLU A 43 -4.52 4.66 -18.01
C GLU A 43 -3.64 3.75 -17.17
N TYR A 44 -2.67 4.27 -16.40
CA TYR A 44 -1.79 3.47 -15.53
C TYR A 44 -2.55 2.78 -14.39
N TYR A 45 -3.60 3.42 -13.89
CA TYR A 45 -4.40 2.88 -12.79
C TYR A 45 -5.46 1.85 -13.24
N PHE A 46 -5.74 1.75 -14.54
CA PHE A 46 -6.80 0.89 -15.07
C PHE A 46 -6.30 -0.25 -15.95
N THR A 47 -5.02 -0.25 -16.28
CA THR A 47 -4.42 -1.34 -17.06
C THR A 47 -3.66 -2.27 -16.13
N GLY A 48 -4.11 -3.52 -15.98
CA GLY A 48 -3.30 -4.58 -15.36
C GLY A 48 -2.14 -5.01 -16.25
N ARG A 49 -1.56 -4.09 -17.03
CA ARG A 49 -0.42 -4.37 -17.90
C ARG A 49 0.85 -3.84 -17.25
N SER A 50 1.96 -4.54 -17.48
CA SER A 50 3.28 -4.03 -17.12
C SER A 50 3.48 -2.65 -17.74
N ILE A 51 3.66 -1.64 -16.90
CA ILE A 51 3.84 -0.25 -17.31
C ILE A 51 5.33 -0.01 -17.47
N ASN A 52 5.72 0.50 -18.62
CA ASN A 52 7.08 1.00 -18.79
C ASN A 52 7.24 2.29 -17.99
N MET A 53 7.73 2.15 -16.76
CA MET A 53 7.90 3.27 -15.83
C MET A 53 9.08 4.19 -16.20
N ALA A 54 9.86 3.85 -17.24
CA ALA A 54 10.85 4.76 -17.80
C ALA A 54 10.21 5.88 -18.67
N ASP A 55 8.92 5.77 -18.96
CA ASP A 55 8.18 6.73 -19.79
C ASP A 55 7.83 8.03 -19.03
N ASN A 56 8.64 8.59 -18.22
CA ASN A 56 8.57 9.95 -17.59
C ASN A 56 7.18 10.64 -17.54
N LYS A 57 6.09 9.87 -17.48
CA LYS A 57 4.71 10.37 -17.42
C LYS A 57 4.22 10.58 -15.99
N VAL A 58 5.01 10.15 -15.03
CA VAL A 58 4.75 10.38 -13.60
C VAL A 58 5.37 11.71 -13.21
N ALA A 59 4.59 12.60 -12.64
CA ALA A 59 5.02 13.95 -12.29
C ALA A 59 4.66 14.30 -10.83
N PRO A 60 5.42 15.20 -10.19
CA PRO A 60 5.10 15.68 -8.85
C PRO A 60 3.75 16.39 -8.79
N LEU A 61 3.00 16.20 -7.72
CA LEU A 61 1.75 16.94 -7.46
C LEU A 61 1.98 18.46 -7.38
N ASN A 62 3.16 18.88 -6.93
CA ASN A 62 3.50 20.31 -6.86
C ASN A 62 3.50 21.00 -8.24
N ASP A 63 3.77 20.29 -9.33
CA ASP A 63 3.81 20.87 -10.68
C ASP A 63 2.45 21.38 -11.17
N ILE A 64 1.36 20.85 -10.59
CA ILE A 64 -0.01 21.21 -10.96
C ILE A 64 -0.76 21.94 -9.82
N ARG A 65 -0.10 22.27 -8.74
CA ARG A 65 -0.72 22.87 -7.57
C ARG A 65 -1.40 24.22 -7.86
N GLU A 66 -0.84 25.02 -8.76
CA GLU A 66 -1.42 26.28 -9.16
C GLU A 66 -2.64 26.12 -10.09
N GLN A 67 -2.77 24.98 -10.76
CA GLN A 67 -3.86 24.71 -11.69
C GLN A 67 -5.15 24.27 -10.98
N TYR A 68 -5.02 23.68 -9.78
CA TYR A 68 -6.13 23.15 -9.02
C TYR A 68 -6.07 23.62 -7.55
N ASN A 69 -7.24 23.86 -6.96
CA ASN A 69 -7.33 24.23 -5.55
C ASN A 69 -7.27 22.95 -4.68
N PHE A 70 -6.09 22.41 -4.44
CA PHE A 70 -5.92 21.20 -3.65
C PHE A 70 -4.74 21.24 -2.70
N THR A 71 -4.79 20.37 -1.70
CA THR A 71 -3.66 19.96 -0.87
C THR A 71 -3.60 18.45 -0.76
N PHE A 72 -2.54 17.93 -0.15
CA PHE A 72 -2.24 16.51 -0.10
C PHE A 72 -1.89 16.08 1.33
N ILE A 73 -2.36 14.90 1.73
CA ILE A 73 -1.95 14.19 2.95
C ILE A 73 -1.39 12.84 2.53
N GLU A 74 -0.17 12.57 2.94
CA GLU A 74 0.48 11.30 2.67
C GLU A 74 -0.03 10.19 3.58
N THR A 75 -0.25 9.01 2.99
CA THR A 75 -0.49 7.73 3.69
C THR A 75 0.50 6.71 3.13
N PRO A 76 1.78 6.77 3.55
CA PRO A 76 2.85 6.03 2.91
C PRO A 76 2.71 4.51 3.09
N ASP A 77 3.24 3.78 2.12
CA ASP A 77 3.44 2.33 2.25
C ASP A 77 4.70 2.09 3.11
N MET A 78 4.54 1.61 4.34
CA MET A 78 5.63 1.37 5.30
C MET A 78 6.42 0.08 4.98
N TYR A 79 6.87 -0.05 3.73
CA TYR A 79 7.54 -1.27 3.27
C TYR A 79 8.93 -1.44 3.89
N LYS A 80 9.67 -0.35 4.13
CA LYS A 80 11.01 -0.40 4.76
C LYS A 80 10.93 -0.94 6.17
N GLU A 81 10.10 -0.31 6.98
CA GLU A 81 9.88 -0.68 8.37
C GLU A 81 9.33 -2.11 8.48
N THR A 82 8.48 -2.53 7.55
CA THR A 82 7.97 -3.90 7.50
C THR A 82 9.09 -4.89 7.17
N ILE A 83 9.94 -4.61 6.19
CA ILE A 83 11.08 -5.46 5.84
C ILE A 83 12.07 -5.56 7.01
N ASP A 84 12.38 -4.43 7.66
CA ASP A 84 13.27 -4.42 8.84
C ASP A 84 12.69 -5.26 9.97
N MET A 85 11.37 -5.21 10.18
CA MET A 85 10.67 -6.07 11.13
C MET A 85 10.79 -7.54 10.74
N MET A 86 10.56 -7.89 9.47
CA MET A 86 10.70 -9.27 8.97
C MET A 86 12.08 -9.84 9.28
N ILE A 87 13.14 -9.08 8.95
CA ILE A 87 14.53 -9.52 9.14
C ILE A 87 14.87 -9.67 10.62
N ARG A 88 14.37 -8.78 11.48
CA ARG A 88 14.57 -8.88 12.93
C ARG A 88 13.85 -10.08 13.54
N MET A 89 12.65 -10.40 13.05
CA MET A 89 11.88 -11.55 13.55
C MET A 89 12.40 -12.88 13.00
N LEU A 90 12.99 -12.87 11.82
CA LEU A 90 13.45 -14.05 11.09
C LEU A 90 14.94 -13.92 10.73
N PRO A 91 15.85 -13.98 11.73
CA PRO A 91 17.28 -13.73 11.49
C PRO A 91 17.95 -14.76 10.56
N GLN A 92 17.32 -15.93 10.35
CA GLN A 92 17.76 -16.96 9.41
C GLN A 92 17.27 -16.71 7.96
N MET A 93 16.43 -15.69 7.74
CA MET A 93 15.84 -15.41 6.43
C MET A 93 16.91 -15.10 5.38
N LYS A 94 16.77 -15.71 4.21
CA LYS A 94 17.64 -15.52 3.04
C LYS A 94 16.88 -15.05 1.81
N ARG A 95 15.55 -15.16 1.82
CA ARG A 95 14.72 -14.84 0.68
C ARG A 95 13.42 -14.16 1.10
N ILE A 96 13.07 -13.11 0.37
CA ILE A 96 11.78 -12.41 0.46
C ILE A 96 11.06 -12.54 -0.88
N ILE A 97 9.84 -13.08 -0.83
CA ILE A 97 8.93 -13.14 -1.98
C ILE A 97 7.91 -12.01 -1.83
N PHE A 98 7.94 -11.04 -2.73
CA PHE A 98 6.92 -10.00 -2.78
C PHE A 98 5.74 -10.44 -3.63
N ALA A 99 4.65 -10.86 -3.00
CA ALA A 99 3.44 -11.31 -3.65
C ALA A 99 2.43 -10.16 -3.79
N ALA A 100 2.18 -9.72 -5.02
CA ALA A 100 1.22 -8.66 -5.30
C ALA A 100 0.76 -8.67 -6.76
N ASP A 101 -0.39 -8.03 -7.05
CA ASP A 101 -0.93 -7.89 -8.40
C ASP A 101 -0.14 -6.92 -9.30
N GLU A 102 -0.59 -6.77 -10.56
CA GLU A 102 0.02 -5.88 -11.56
C GLU A 102 -0.52 -4.44 -11.52
N LEU A 103 -1.29 -4.04 -10.50
CA LEU A 103 -1.73 -2.67 -10.40
C LEU A 103 -0.54 -1.71 -10.27
N TYR A 104 -0.67 -0.52 -10.84
CA TYR A 104 0.38 0.51 -10.86
C TYR A 104 1.10 0.70 -9.53
N GLN A 105 0.34 0.76 -8.43
CA GLN A 105 0.90 0.94 -7.09
C GLN A 105 1.83 -0.21 -6.69
N ASN A 106 1.49 -1.46 -7.02
CA ASN A 106 2.32 -2.61 -6.71
C ASN A 106 3.54 -2.74 -7.62
N GLN A 107 3.45 -2.31 -8.87
CA GLN A 107 4.63 -2.22 -9.75
C GLN A 107 5.63 -1.15 -9.27
N ARG A 108 5.12 -0.07 -8.70
CA ARG A 108 5.94 0.95 -8.06
C ARG A 108 6.60 0.42 -6.78
N LEU A 109 5.81 -0.21 -5.90
CA LEU A 109 6.30 -0.84 -4.67
C LEU A 109 7.37 -1.89 -4.94
N ASP A 110 7.18 -2.74 -5.94
CA ASP A 110 8.16 -3.74 -6.37
C ASP A 110 9.56 -3.12 -6.57
N ARG A 111 9.66 -2.03 -7.30
CA ARG A 111 10.94 -1.35 -7.53
C ARG A 111 11.53 -0.72 -6.28
N LEU A 112 10.68 -0.12 -5.45
CA LEU A 112 11.12 0.49 -4.20
C LEU A 112 11.63 -0.57 -3.22
N ILE A 113 10.92 -1.69 -3.10
CA ILE A 113 11.29 -2.84 -2.27
C ILE A 113 12.60 -3.47 -2.78
N HIS A 114 12.68 -3.75 -4.09
CA HIS A 114 13.88 -4.30 -4.71
C HIS A 114 15.10 -3.40 -4.47
N SER A 115 14.96 -2.10 -4.71
CA SER A 115 16.05 -1.14 -4.46
C SER A 115 16.45 -1.09 -2.99
N TYR A 116 15.49 -1.12 -2.07
CA TYR A 116 15.75 -1.11 -0.63
C TYR A 116 16.48 -2.37 -0.18
N ILE A 117 16.00 -3.55 -0.58
CA ILE A 117 16.66 -4.83 -0.25
C ILE A 117 18.07 -4.88 -0.84
N ALA A 118 18.25 -4.47 -2.08
CA ALA A 118 19.56 -4.47 -2.72
C ALA A 118 20.58 -3.54 -2.02
N SER A 119 20.13 -2.41 -1.45
CA SER A 119 21.01 -1.48 -0.74
C SER A 119 21.29 -1.88 0.70
N GLU A 120 20.25 -2.23 1.47
CA GLU A 120 20.38 -2.45 2.91
C GLU A 120 20.64 -3.92 3.27
N TYR A 121 20.18 -4.84 2.44
CA TYR A 121 20.22 -6.30 2.70
C TYR A 121 20.71 -7.09 1.47
N PRO A 122 21.92 -6.83 0.96
CA PRO A 122 22.41 -7.41 -0.31
C PRO A 122 22.56 -8.95 -0.29
N ASN A 123 22.48 -9.56 0.88
CA ASN A 123 22.54 -11.03 1.05
C ASN A 123 21.14 -11.67 1.04
N ILE A 124 20.08 -10.88 0.96
CA ILE A 124 18.70 -11.38 0.87
C ILE A 124 18.29 -11.46 -0.59
N GLU A 125 17.91 -12.64 -1.03
CA GLU A 125 17.32 -12.86 -2.35
C GLU A 125 15.93 -12.21 -2.41
N TYR A 126 15.66 -11.46 -3.46
CA TYR A 126 14.36 -10.86 -3.71
C TYR A 126 13.70 -11.48 -4.93
N GLU A 127 12.45 -11.90 -4.77
CA GLU A 127 11.63 -12.39 -5.87
C GLU A 127 10.28 -11.66 -5.94
N ARG A 128 9.89 -11.29 -7.15
CA ARG A 128 8.58 -10.72 -7.43
C ARG A 128 7.62 -11.79 -7.93
N LEU A 129 6.55 -12.06 -7.19
CA LEU A 129 5.46 -12.92 -7.62
C LEU A 129 4.24 -12.06 -8.00
N VAL A 130 3.86 -12.14 -9.27
CA VAL A 130 2.79 -11.30 -9.84
C VAL A 130 1.45 -11.98 -9.75
N GLY A 131 0.43 -11.27 -9.26
CA GLY A 131 -0.96 -11.72 -9.15
C GLY A 131 -1.62 -11.90 -10.51
N LYS A 132 -1.51 -13.10 -11.07
CA LYS A 132 -2.18 -13.57 -12.28
C LYS A 132 -2.80 -14.94 -12.03
N GLU A 133 -3.80 -15.32 -12.83
CA GLU A 133 -4.42 -16.65 -12.71
C GLU A 133 -3.38 -17.79 -12.81
N GLU A 134 -2.47 -17.68 -13.76
CA GLU A 134 -1.39 -18.65 -13.99
C GLU A 134 -0.40 -18.77 -12.82
N ASN A 135 -0.19 -17.68 -12.06
CA ASN A 135 0.74 -17.64 -10.93
C ASN A 135 0.08 -18.03 -9.59
N SER A 136 -1.23 -18.23 -9.56
CA SER A 136 -1.93 -18.63 -8.32
C SER A 136 -1.44 -19.98 -7.81
N LYS A 137 -1.09 -20.90 -8.71
CA LYS A 137 -0.51 -22.18 -8.33
C LYS A 137 0.89 -22.01 -7.72
N GLN A 138 1.72 -21.15 -8.29
CA GLN A 138 3.05 -20.83 -7.75
C GLN A 138 2.96 -20.17 -6.38
N LEU A 139 1.99 -19.26 -6.18
CA LEU A 139 1.73 -18.68 -4.85
C LEU A 139 1.34 -19.76 -3.84
N GLN A 140 0.49 -20.71 -4.23
CA GLN A 140 0.13 -21.84 -3.38
C GLN A 140 1.35 -22.70 -3.03
N GLU A 141 2.19 -23.01 -4.00
CA GLU A 141 3.43 -23.76 -3.78
C GLU A 141 4.33 -23.07 -2.77
N TYR A 142 4.53 -21.76 -2.89
CA TYR A 142 5.31 -20.99 -1.90
C TYR A 142 4.64 -20.95 -0.53
N LEU A 143 3.34 -20.69 -0.46
CA LEU A 143 2.60 -20.66 0.81
C LEU A 143 2.58 -22.01 1.53
N LEU A 144 2.66 -23.13 0.83
CA LEU A 144 2.60 -24.47 1.41
C LEU A 144 3.99 -25.13 1.59
N THR A 145 5.06 -24.49 1.14
CA THR A 145 6.41 -24.97 1.35
C THR A 145 6.88 -24.60 2.76
N ASP A 146 7.42 -25.56 3.49
CA ASP A 146 8.03 -25.34 4.79
C ASP A 146 9.53 -25.03 4.60
N ASP A 147 9.85 -23.75 4.35
CA ASP A 147 11.22 -23.25 4.23
C ASP A 147 11.45 -22.10 5.23
N PRO A 148 12.12 -22.35 6.35
CA PRO A 148 12.32 -21.34 7.41
C PRO A 148 13.22 -20.18 6.97
N THR A 149 13.86 -20.27 5.79
CA THR A 149 14.71 -19.21 5.24
C THR A 149 13.97 -18.29 4.27
N THR A 150 12.72 -18.59 3.93
CA THR A 150 11.87 -17.81 3.03
C THR A 150 10.73 -17.15 3.80
N SER A 151 10.40 -15.92 3.46
CA SER A 151 9.22 -15.22 3.97
C SER A 151 8.49 -14.48 2.85
N ILE A 152 7.19 -14.29 3.02
CA ILE A 152 6.33 -13.65 2.04
C ILE A 152 5.94 -12.26 2.52
N LEU A 153 6.20 -11.25 1.70
CA LEU A 153 5.68 -9.90 1.86
C LEU A 153 4.49 -9.73 0.93
N PHE A 154 3.30 -9.60 1.49
CA PHE A 154 2.05 -9.60 0.75
C PHE A 154 1.45 -8.18 0.68
N SER A 155 1.04 -7.75 -0.52
CA SER A 155 0.26 -6.51 -0.70
C SER A 155 -1.19 -6.83 -1.07
N THR A 156 -1.54 -6.79 -2.35
CA THR A 156 -2.85 -7.15 -2.85
C THR A 156 -2.70 -8.20 -3.95
N TRP A 157 -3.69 -9.07 -4.10
CA TRP A 157 -3.66 -10.13 -5.10
C TRP A 157 -4.96 -10.11 -5.89
N PHE A 158 -5.02 -9.27 -6.90
CA PHE A 158 -6.14 -9.17 -7.81
C PHE A 158 -5.72 -9.60 -9.20
N TYR A 159 -6.52 -10.38 -9.86
CA TYR A 159 -6.34 -10.71 -11.27
C TYR A 159 -7.67 -10.75 -12.00
N GLU A 160 -7.62 -10.51 -13.29
CA GLU A 160 -8.79 -10.51 -14.16
C GLU A 160 -9.00 -11.94 -14.69
N ARG A 161 -10.21 -12.46 -14.50
CA ARG A 161 -10.66 -13.73 -15.04
C ARG A 161 -11.90 -13.51 -15.89
N LYS A 162 -12.00 -14.19 -17.00
CA LYS A 162 -13.24 -14.20 -17.80
C LYS A 162 -14.25 -15.12 -17.12
N ASN A 163 -15.45 -14.60 -16.84
CA ASN A 163 -16.57 -15.43 -16.37
C ASN A 163 -17.10 -16.31 -17.49
N LEU A 164 -18.11 -17.15 -17.19
CA LEU A 164 -18.74 -18.08 -18.15
C LEU A 164 -19.34 -17.37 -19.38
N PHE A 165 -19.60 -16.07 -19.32
CA PHE A 165 -20.11 -15.25 -20.40
C PHE A 165 -19.03 -14.46 -21.14
N GLY A 166 -17.76 -14.72 -20.85
CA GLY A 166 -16.62 -14.01 -21.45
C GLY A 166 -16.38 -12.59 -20.93
N SER A 167 -17.15 -12.14 -19.94
CA SER A 167 -16.96 -10.82 -19.32
C SER A 167 -15.83 -10.86 -18.29
N PRO A 168 -14.98 -9.82 -18.23
CA PRO A 168 -13.93 -9.73 -17.23
C PRO A 168 -14.53 -9.62 -15.82
N THR A 169 -14.00 -10.39 -14.91
CA THR A 169 -14.36 -10.40 -13.48
C THR A 169 -13.09 -10.30 -12.68
N LEU A 170 -13.03 -9.33 -11.77
CA LEU A 170 -11.90 -9.20 -10.86
C LEU A 170 -12.02 -10.25 -9.74
N ILE A 171 -11.03 -11.09 -9.62
CA ILE A 171 -10.91 -12.08 -8.55
C ILE A 171 -9.95 -11.52 -7.51
N SER A 172 -10.38 -11.48 -6.26
CA SER A 172 -9.48 -11.22 -5.14
C SER A 172 -8.82 -12.52 -4.70
N GLY A 173 -7.53 -12.42 -4.38
CA GLY A 173 -6.72 -13.58 -4.09
C GLY A 173 -7.12 -14.36 -2.86
N ASP A 174 -6.63 -15.58 -2.82
CA ASP A 174 -6.92 -16.65 -1.87
C ASP A 174 -6.32 -16.38 -0.48
N PHE A 175 -6.95 -15.51 0.31
CA PHE A 175 -6.58 -15.32 1.72
C PHE A 175 -6.69 -16.59 2.56
N GLN A 176 -7.52 -17.56 2.14
CA GLN A 176 -7.63 -18.85 2.82
C GLN A 176 -6.34 -19.66 2.74
N LEU A 177 -5.58 -19.51 1.66
CA LEU A 177 -4.29 -20.19 1.51
C LEU A 177 -3.24 -19.62 2.44
N VAL A 178 -3.25 -18.30 2.66
CA VAL A 178 -2.37 -17.65 3.63
C VAL A 178 -2.62 -18.19 5.04
N ALA A 179 -3.87 -18.44 5.40
CA ALA A 179 -4.23 -19.00 6.70
C ALA A 179 -3.66 -20.39 6.98
N SER A 180 -3.31 -21.14 5.93
CA SER A 180 -2.74 -22.49 6.02
C SER A 180 -1.24 -22.54 5.74
N SER A 181 -0.62 -21.37 5.54
CA SER A 181 0.80 -21.29 5.23
C SER A 181 1.67 -21.63 6.44
N PRO A 182 2.62 -22.57 6.32
CA PRO A 182 3.70 -22.73 7.29
C PRO A 182 4.76 -21.62 7.16
N GLN A 183 4.74 -20.87 6.06
CA GLN A 183 5.64 -19.73 5.82
C GLN A 183 5.15 -18.48 6.55
N PRO A 184 6.03 -17.71 7.19
CA PRO A 184 5.70 -16.41 7.74
C PRO A 184 5.24 -15.44 6.65
N VAL A 185 4.01 -14.92 6.76
CA VAL A 185 3.46 -13.95 5.81
C VAL A 185 3.26 -12.60 6.47
N PHE A 186 3.93 -11.58 5.95
CA PHE A 186 3.79 -10.19 6.38
C PHE A 186 2.95 -9.39 5.39
N ALA A 187 2.26 -8.37 5.85
CA ALA A 187 1.34 -7.59 5.04
C ALA A 187 1.72 -6.11 4.97
N LEU A 188 1.60 -5.54 3.77
CA LEU A 188 1.69 -4.09 3.55
C LEU A 188 0.33 -3.37 3.68
N ARG A 189 -0.74 -4.12 3.94
CA ARG A 189 -2.09 -3.57 4.12
C ARG A 189 -2.64 -3.97 5.48
N GLY A 190 -2.88 -2.98 6.34
CA GLY A 190 -3.35 -3.20 7.72
C GLY A 190 -4.66 -3.98 7.83
N ALA A 191 -5.50 -3.94 6.80
CA ALA A 191 -6.74 -4.70 6.73
C ALA A 191 -6.55 -6.23 6.77
N TYR A 192 -5.34 -6.72 6.55
CA TYR A 192 -5.05 -8.17 6.55
C TYR A 192 -4.59 -8.70 7.91
N ILE A 193 -4.12 -7.84 8.81
CA ILE A 193 -3.48 -8.28 10.07
C ILE A 193 -4.44 -9.03 11.01
N ASN A 194 -5.73 -8.77 10.91
CA ASN A 194 -6.74 -9.50 11.69
C ASN A 194 -7.19 -10.82 11.03
N LYS A 195 -6.59 -11.20 9.89
CA LYS A 195 -6.86 -12.46 9.21
C LYS A 195 -5.83 -13.51 9.60
N ALA A 196 -6.27 -14.78 9.65
CA ALA A 196 -5.38 -15.90 9.91
C ALA A 196 -4.24 -15.96 8.90
N GLY A 197 -3.07 -16.41 9.32
CA GLY A 197 -1.87 -16.57 8.51
C GLY A 197 -1.00 -15.32 8.36
N PHE A 198 -1.53 -14.13 8.65
CA PHE A 198 -0.73 -12.91 8.59
C PHE A 198 -0.08 -12.60 9.94
N ILE A 199 1.24 -12.42 9.93
CA ILE A 199 2.06 -12.10 11.10
C ILE A 199 1.89 -10.65 11.51
N GLY A 200 2.08 -9.72 10.57
CA GLY A 200 2.08 -8.29 10.87
C GLY A 200 2.64 -7.43 9.74
N GLY A 201 2.91 -6.18 10.09
CA GLY A 201 3.54 -5.17 9.26
C GLY A 201 3.61 -3.83 9.98
N TYR A 202 4.22 -2.83 9.34
CA TYR A 202 4.21 -1.45 9.80
C TYR A 202 3.18 -0.64 9.00
N PHE A 203 2.52 0.29 9.68
CA PHE A 203 1.46 1.13 9.10
C PHE A 203 1.59 2.57 9.58
N TYR A 204 1.15 3.52 8.76
CA TYR A 204 1.07 4.93 9.14
C TYR A 204 0.03 5.14 10.24
N ASP A 205 0.22 6.18 11.05
CA ASP A 205 -0.67 6.50 12.17
C ASP A 205 -1.97 7.15 11.67
N GLN A 206 -3.09 6.44 11.83
CA GLN A 206 -4.41 6.94 11.43
C GLN A 206 -4.84 8.16 12.26
N ALA A 207 -4.44 8.26 13.53
CA ALA A 207 -4.77 9.42 14.35
C ALA A 207 -4.01 10.67 13.85
N GLU A 208 -2.79 10.52 13.32
CA GLU A 208 -2.07 11.60 12.65
C GLU A 208 -2.79 12.03 11.37
N LEU A 209 -3.30 11.08 10.58
CA LEU A 209 -4.09 11.36 9.37
C LEU A 209 -5.39 12.12 9.72
N GLU A 210 -6.15 11.63 10.70
CA GLU A 210 -7.41 12.25 11.14
C GLU A 210 -7.17 13.68 11.64
N LYS A 211 -6.12 13.88 12.43
CA LYS A 211 -5.72 15.20 12.91
C LYS A 211 -5.36 16.12 11.73
N SER A 212 -4.56 15.65 10.80
CA SER A 212 -4.12 16.43 9.63
C SER A 212 -5.31 16.83 8.76
N LEU A 213 -6.24 15.91 8.52
CA LEU A 213 -7.46 16.19 7.78
C LEU A 213 -8.32 17.25 8.48
N THR A 214 -8.50 17.13 9.81
CA THR A 214 -9.27 18.08 10.62
C THR A 214 -8.63 19.46 10.60
N ASP A 215 -7.31 19.54 10.75
CA ASP A 215 -6.55 20.80 10.72
C ASP A 215 -6.67 21.51 9.35
N ILE A 216 -6.61 20.76 8.26
CA ILE A 216 -6.79 21.27 6.89
C ILE A 216 -8.21 21.82 6.69
N ILE A 217 -9.25 21.03 7.07
CA ILE A 217 -10.63 21.46 6.97
C ILE A 217 -10.86 22.74 7.82
N GLY A 218 -10.30 22.80 9.02
CA GLY A 218 -10.37 23.98 9.88
C GLY A 218 -9.78 25.22 9.22
N GLN A 219 -8.61 25.12 8.59
CA GLN A 219 -7.98 26.25 7.87
C GLN A 219 -8.83 26.66 6.64
N MET A 220 -9.40 25.70 5.92
CA MET A 220 -10.28 25.97 4.78
C MET A 220 -11.55 26.72 5.21
N LEU A 221 -12.17 26.32 6.32
CA LEU A 221 -13.37 26.98 6.87
C LEU A 221 -13.06 28.43 7.35
N GLN A 222 -11.80 28.73 7.67
CA GLN A 222 -11.32 30.06 7.97
C GLN A 222 -11.00 30.90 6.71
N GLY A 223 -11.30 30.35 5.52
CA GLY A 223 -11.15 31.06 4.24
C GLY A 223 -9.81 30.86 3.52
N LYS A 224 -8.91 30.00 4.05
CA LYS A 224 -7.65 29.68 3.38
C LYS A 224 -7.88 28.77 2.18
N LYS A 225 -7.28 29.09 1.03
CA LYS A 225 -7.34 28.23 -0.15
C LYS A 225 -6.49 26.98 0.09
N LEU A 226 -6.95 25.81 -0.36
CA LEU A 226 -6.22 24.55 -0.15
C LEU A 226 -4.84 24.55 -0.85
N ARG A 227 -4.73 25.21 -2.01
CA ARG A 227 -3.43 25.39 -2.69
C ARG A 227 -2.38 26.13 -1.85
N ASP A 228 -2.80 26.92 -0.87
CA ASP A 228 -1.91 27.66 0.03
C ASP A 228 -1.56 26.87 1.31
N ILE A 229 -2.20 25.72 1.53
CA ILE A 229 -1.91 24.83 2.66
C ILE A 229 -0.82 23.83 2.24
N PRO A 230 0.34 23.80 2.92
CA PRO A 230 1.42 22.87 2.59
C PRO A 230 0.94 21.41 2.54
N PHE A 231 1.58 20.59 1.72
CA PHE A 231 1.40 19.14 1.76
C PHE A 231 1.82 18.60 3.13
N VAL A 232 1.08 17.63 3.62
CA VAL A 232 1.33 16.97 4.90
C VAL A 232 1.89 15.58 4.65
N TYR A 233 3.08 15.33 5.16
CA TYR A 233 3.74 14.04 5.10
C TYR A 233 3.61 13.33 6.45
N SER A 234 3.23 12.06 6.42
CA SER A 234 3.12 11.23 7.61
C SER A 234 4.50 11.05 8.25
N LYS A 235 4.57 11.24 9.57
CA LYS A 235 5.81 11.13 10.35
C LYS A 235 5.77 9.97 11.34
N LYS A 236 4.60 9.42 11.57
CA LYS A 236 4.38 8.37 12.55
C LYS A 236 3.97 7.09 11.90
N SER A 237 4.60 6.02 12.32
CA SER A 237 4.23 4.66 11.98
C SER A 237 4.27 3.79 13.23
N TYR A 238 3.57 2.69 13.19
CA TYR A 238 3.56 1.71 14.27
C TYR A 238 3.46 0.29 13.72
N PRO A 239 4.04 -0.70 14.42
CA PRO A 239 3.85 -2.09 14.08
C PRO A 239 2.47 -2.55 14.50
N LEU A 240 1.82 -3.33 13.65
CA LEU A 240 0.65 -4.13 13.95
C LEU A 240 1.03 -5.60 13.80
N VAL A 241 0.82 -6.39 14.84
CA VAL A 241 1.13 -7.82 14.81
C VAL A 241 -0.06 -8.63 15.28
N ASN A 242 -0.22 -9.81 14.69
CA ASN A 242 -1.18 -10.81 15.10
C ASN A 242 -0.52 -11.75 16.12
N TYR A 243 -0.67 -11.48 17.40
CA TYR A 243 -0.06 -12.29 18.46
C TYR A 243 -0.51 -13.75 18.46
N ALA A 244 -1.73 -14.03 18.04
CA ALA A 244 -2.21 -15.41 17.92
C ALA A 244 -1.41 -16.16 16.84
N GLN A 245 -1.16 -15.51 15.71
CA GLN A 245 -0.37 -16.09 14.61
C GLN A 245 1.10 -16.23 14.99
N LEU A 246 1.70 -15.20 15.63
CA LEU A 246 3.07 -15.27 16.14
C LEU A 246 3.29 -16.48 17.04
N LYS A 247 2.34 -16.72 17.97
CA LYS A 247 2.42 -17.86 18.88
C LYS A 247 2.30 -19.20 18.15
N LEU A 248 1.47 -19.29 17.13
CA LEU A 248 1.33 -20.50 16.30
C LEU A 248 2.63 -20.79 15.53
N ASP A 249 3.28 -19.76 15.02
CA ASP A 249 4.50 -19.88 14.24
C ASP A 249 5.77 -19.96 15.12
N GLY A 250 5.63 -19.89 16.44
CA GLY A 250 6.75 -19.96 17.37
C GLY A 250 7.70 -18.76 17.29
N LEU A 251 7.22 -17.62 16.79
CA LEU A 251 8.03 -16.41 16.58
C LEU A 251 8.04 -15.52 17.82
N ASP A 252 9.22 -14.94 18.11
CA ASP A 252 9.40 -13.97 19.18
C ASP A 252 9.06 -12.56 18.69
N ALA A 253 8.24 -11.88 19.46
CA ALA A 253 7.83 -10.50 19.23
C ALA A 253 8.23 -9.56 20.37
N ASP A 254 9.18 -9.92 21.21
CA ASP A 254 9.53 -9.10 22.38
C ASP A 254 9.96 -7.68 21.99
N PHE A 255 10.62 -7.50 20.83
CA PHE A 255 10.94 -6.17 20.34
C PHE A 255 9.70 -5.35 19.97
N VAL A 256 8.62 -5.99 19.53
CA VAL A 256 7.35 -5.32 19.20
C VAL A 256 6.67 -4.82 20.47
N ARG A 257 6.75 -5.58 21.57
CA ARG A 257 6.21 -5.17 22.88
C ARG A 257 6.93 -3.97 23.49
N GLN A 258 8.16 -3.69 23.05
CA GLN A 258 8.93 -2.53 23.48
C GLN A 258 8.52 -1.23 22.77
N VAL A 259 7.75 -1.32 21.68
CA VAL A 259 7.21 -0.18 20.95
C VAL A 259 5.92 0.26 21.66
N LYS A 260 5.88 1.50 22.17
CA LYS A 260 4.80 2.03 23.02
C LYS A 260 3.39 2.00 22.42
N ASP A 261 3.25 1.78 21.12
CA ASP A 261 1.99 1.91 20.36
C ASP A 261 1.56 0.58 19.72
N VAL A 262 1.89 -0.55 20.35
CA VAL A 262 1.42 -1.87 19.89
C VAL A 262 -0.05 -2.03 20.25
N ILE A 263 -0.90 -2.17 19.24
CA ILE A 263 -2.30 -2.52 19.42
C ILE A 263 -2.39 -4.05 19.46
N GLU A 264 -2.69 -4.61 20.61
CA GLU A 264 -3.12 -6.01 20.72
C GLU A 264 -4.55 -6.10 20.19
N ARG A 265 -4.77 -6.90 19.16
CA ARG A 265 -6.10 -7.22 18.67
C ARG A 265 -6.40 -8.69 18.85
#